data_21914727a1edd9ecb6461228100644fe
#
_entry.id   21914727a1edd9ecb6461228100644fe
#
_cell.length_a   1.000
_cell.length_b   1.000
_cell.length_c   1.000
_cell.angle_alpha   90.00
_cell.angle_beta   90.00
_cell.angle_gamma   90.00
#
_symmetry.space_group_name_H-M   'P 1'
#
loop_
_entity.id
_entity.type
_entity.pdbx_description
1 polymer ?
#
loop_
_entity_poly.entity_id
_entity_poly.type
_entity_poly.pdbx_seq_one_letter_code
_entity_poly.pdbx_strand_id
1 'polypeptide(L)'
;SNSINTKEDKLMHSSLTRDWRNGMQHSIPISGNFTLFNYLNINPSINFTDRMYTNKINRSWDEQAQKEVTDTIDGFYNIYNWSMSVSASTKLYVFYTPWRKLFGDKIKTIRHVFTPQVSFNYAPDFSSSRYGYYETYQKTDANGNVSLVEYSPYSNGLYGVPGKGKTGSVSVDISNNFEMKIKSDADSTGAKKSSLIHELAAPMS
;
A
#
# COMPACT_ATOMS: atom_id res chain seq x y z
N SER A 1 6.58 12.42 -10.01
CA SER A 1 6.72 13.78 -9.46
C SER A 1 8.17 14.15 -9.25
N ASN A 2 8.51 15.41 -9.42
CA ASN A 2 9.85 15.95 -9.24
C ASN A 2 9.83 16.96 -8.09
N SER A 3 10.90 17.00 -7.31
CA SER A 3 11.03 17.95 -6.22
C SER A 3 12.47 18.38 -6.03
N ILE A 4 12.69 19.64 -5.68
CA ILE A 4 13.99 20.24 -5.40
C ILE A 4 13.89 20.86 -4.00
N ASN A 5 14.86 20.57 -3.15
CA ASN A 5 14.95 21.13 -1.81
C ASN A 5 16.38 21.68 -1.58
N THR A 6 16.51 22.97 -1.24
CA THR A 6 17.76 23.63 -0.94
C THR A 6 17.57 24.66 0.14
N LYS A 7 18.67 25.16 0.74
CA LYS A 7 18.63 26.30 1.66
C LYS A 7 18.34 27.59 0.92
N GLU A 8 17.67 28.53 1.57
CA GLU A 8 17.24 29.80 0.98
C GLU A 8 18.44 30.64 0.46
N ASP A 9 19.53 30.67 1.20
CA ASP A 9 20.77 31.37 0.85
C ASP A 9 21.46 30.78 -0.39
N LYS A 10 21.12 29.58 -0.76
CA LYS A 10 21.67 28.87 -1.92
C LYS A 10 20.75 28.87 -3.15
N LEU A 11 19.55 29.38 -3.00
CA LEU A 11 18.60 29.47 -4.10
C LEU A 11 19.15 30.44 -5.16
N MET A 12 19.24 30.01 -6.41
CA MET A 12 19.78 30.77 -7.55
C MET A 12 21.33 30.95 -7.60
N HIS A 13 22.05 30.52 -6.52
CA HIS A 13 23.52 30.72 -6.47
C HIS A 13 24.32 29.42 -6.43
N SER A 14 23.67 28.29 -6.44
CA SER A 14 24.31 26.98 -6.25
C SER A 14 24.08 26.04 -7.43
N SER A 15 24.97 25.05 -7.56
CA SER A 15 24.83 23.99 -8.55
C SER A 15 23.63 23.10 -8.23
N LEU A 16 22.81 22.80 -9.24
CA LEU A 16 21.64 21.90 -9.12
C LEU A 16 22.01 20.50 -8.65
N THR A 17 23.24 20.05 -8.86
CA THR A 17 23.69 18.71 -8.49
C THR A 17 24.34 18.65 -7.12
N ARG A 18 25.11 19.69 -6.75
CA ARG A 18 25.94 19.69 -5.53
C ARG A 18 25.17 20.17 -4.28
N ASP A 19 24.41 21.26 -4.41
CA ASP A 19 23.87 21.98 -3.25
C ASP A 19 22.37 21.74 -3.06
N TRP A 20 21.71 21.20 -4.06
CA TRP A 20 20.28 20.96 -4.05
C TRP A 20 20.00 19.47 -3.84
N ARG A 21 18.94 19.17 -3.08
CA ARG A 21 18.39 17.82 -3.02
C ARG A 21 17.49 17.61 -4.23
N ASN A 22 17.98 16.86 -5.19
CA ASN A 22 17.25 16.53 -6.40
C ASN A 22 16.74 15.10 -6.35
N GLY A 23 15.53 14.90 -6.84
CA GLY A 23 14.97 13.56 -6.94
C GLY A 23 13.77 13.52 -7.85
N MET A 24 13.52 12.33 -8.39
CA MET A 24 12.36 12.02 -9.20
C MET A 24 11.75 10.73 -8.68
N GLN A 25 10.42 10.70 -8.54
CA GLN A 25 9.70 9.49 -8.18
C GLN A 25 8.63 9.19 -9.21
N HIS A 26 8.59 7.93 -9.64
CA HIS A 26 7.53 7.38 -10.46
C HIS A 26 6.78 6.30 -9.68
N SER A 27 5.45 6.38 -9.71
CA SER A 27 4.58 5.33 -9.19
C SER A 27 3.75 4.78 -10.33
N ILE A 28 3.89 3.49 -10.57
CA ILE A 28 3.24 2.77 -11.67
C ILE A 28 2.31 1.72 -11.08
N PRO A 29 1.02 2.02 -10.89
CA PRO A 29 0.04 1.02 -10.53
C PRO A 29 -0.35 0.21 -11.76
N ILE A 30 -0.28 -1.10 -11.64
CA ILE A 30 -0.75 -2.05 -12.66
C ILE A 30 -1.84 -2.88 -12.01
N SER A 31 -3.05 -2.86 -12.55
CA SER A 31 -4.17 -3.65 -12.02
C SER A 31 -4.97 -4.29 -13.14
N GLY A 32 -5.51 -5.45 -12.83
CA GLY A 32 -6.41 -6.18 -13.72
C GLY A 32 -7.70 -6.55 -12.99
N ASN A 33 -8.76 -6.81 -13.76
CA ASN A 33 -10.01 -7.33 -13.25
C ASN A 33 -10.43 -8.50 -14.15
N PHE A 34 -10.55 -9.69 -13.57
CA PHE A 34 -10.90 -10.91 -14.26
C PHE A 34 -12.11 -11.55 -13.60
N THR A 35 -13.08 -11.98 -14.39
CA THR A 35 -14.21 -12.76 -13.89
C THR A 35 -14.08 -14.20 -14.39
N LEU A 36 -13.86 -15.13 -13.46
CA LEU A 36 -13.84 -16.56 -13.76
C LEU A 36 -15.21 -17.18 -13.53
N PHE A 37 -15.58 -18.09 -14.38
CA PHE A 37 -16.85 -18.85 -14.32
C PHE A 37 -18.10 -17.95 -14.18
N ASN A 38 -18.03 -16.68 -14.60
CA ASN A 38 -19.07 -15.66 -14.50
C ASN A 38 -19.48 -15.22 -13.06
N TYR A 39 -18.84 -15.72 -12.03
CA TYR A 39 -19.18 -15.38 -10.65
C TYR A 39 -18.00 -15.08 -9.73
N LEU A 40 -16.80 -15.53 -10.04
CA LEU A 40 -15.59 -15.27 -9.24
C LEU A 40 -14.80 -14.11 -9.84
N ASN A 41 -14.77 -12.98 -9.14
CA ASN A 41 -13.99 -11.82 -9.53
C ASN A 41 -12.60 -11.89 -8.90
N ILE A 42 -11.57 -11.78 -9.70
CA ILE A 42 -10.16 -11.76 -9.28
C ILE A 42 -9.54 -10.45 -9.72
N ASN A 43 -8.98 -9.71 -8.77
CA ASN A 43 -8.38 -8.41 -9.00
C ASN A 43 -6.90 -8.44 -8.55
N PRO A 44 -5.97 -8.84 -9.42
CA PRO A 44 -4.55 -8.69 -9.17
C PRO A 44 -4.15 -7.23 -9.33
N SER A 45 -3.22 -6.77 -8.49
CA SER A 45 -2.56 -5.49 -8.65
C SER A 45 -1.09 -5.55 -8.23
N ILE A 46 -0.27 -4.77 -8.91
CA ILE A 46 1.14 -4.57 -8.61
C ILE A 46 1.37 -3.07 -8.56
N ASN A 47 1.95 -2.60 -7.48
CA ASN A 47 2.40 -1.22 -7.35
C ASN A 47 3.92 -1.21 -7.43
N PHE A 48 4.45 -0.57 -8.44
CA PHE A 48 5.88 -0.36 -8.63
C PHE A 48 6.20 1.11 -8.37
N THR A 49 7.19 1.37 -7.53
CA THR A 49 7.67 2.73 -7.25
C THR A 49 9.16 2.79 -7.51
N ASP A 50 9.55 3.72 -8.35
CA ASP A 50 10.91 4.01 -8.75
C ASP A 50 11.31 5.39 -8.23
N ARG A 51 12.54 5.50 -7.71
CA ARG A 51 13.11 6.75 -7.17
C ARG A 51 14.48 6.95 -7.74
N MET A 52 14.72 8.12 -8.30
CA MET A 52 15.99 8.53 -8.88
C MET A 52 16.58 9.68 -8.06
N TYR A 53 17.86 9.58 -7.75
CA TYR A 53 18.59 10.58 -6.98
C TYR A 53 19.88 10.99 -7.71
N THR A 54 20.30 12.23 -7.48
CA THR A 54 21.55 12.77 -8.05
C THR A 54 22.74 12.62 -7.10
N ASN A 55 22.51 12.14 -5.90
CA ASN A 55 23.55 11.86 -4.93
C ASN A 55 23.11 10.77 -3.95
N LYS A 56 24.09 10.19 -3.28
CA LYS A 56 23.95 9.33 -2.12
C LYS A 56 24.93 9.76 -1.04
N ILE A 57 24.72 9.30 0.19
CA ILE A 57 25.67 9.54 1.29
C ILE A 57 26.46 8.28 1.59
N ASN A 58 27.71 8.48 1.98
CA ASN A 58 28.55 7.47 2.62
C ASN A 58 28.80 7.87 4.06
N ARG A 59 28.61 6.96 5.01
CA ARG A 59 28.87 7.20 6.42
C ARG A 59 30.02 6.35 6.89
N SER A 60 30.91 6.97 7.65
CA SER A 60 32.05 6.32 8.28
C SER A 60 32.24 6.86 9.69
N TRP A 61 33.01 6.14 10.51
CA TRP A 61 33.39 6.57 11.83
C TRP A 61 34.82 7.08 11.81
N ASP A 62 35.04 8.32 12.26
CA ASP A 62 36.38 8.88 12.49
C ASP A 62 36.80 8.55 13.92
N GLU A 63 37.76 7.64 14.07
CA GLU A 63 38.24 7.21 15.38
C GLU A 63 39.01 8.30 16.11
N GLN A 64 39.68 9.21 15.40
CA GLN A 64 40.43 10.30 16.00
C GLN A 64 39.51 11.39 16.52
N ALA A 65 38.50 11.75 15.75
CA ALA A 65 37.54 12.77 16.13
C ALA A 65 36.37 12.22 16.94
N GLN A 66 36.27 10.89 17.12
CA GLN A 66 35.16 10.18 17.81
C GLN A 66 33.78 10.65 17.32
N LYS A 67 33.64 10.78 16.03
CA LYS A 67 32.39 11.26 15.39
C LYS A 67 32.07 10.55 14.08
N GLU A 68 30.79 10.58 13.76
CA GLU A 68 30.30 10.15 12.45
C GLU A 68 30.70 11.18 11.39
N VAL A 69 31.24 10.72 10.30
CA VAL A 69 31.54 11.49 9.09
C VAL A 69 30.57 11.05 8.01
N THR A 70 29.97 12.03 7.35
CA THR A 70 29.03 11.81 6.25
C THR A 70 29.55 12.53 5.01
N ASP A 71 29.89 11.77 3.99
CA ASP A 71 30.31 12.27 2.70
C ASP A 71 29.17 12.16 1.69
N THR A 72 29.05 13.16 0.82
CA THR A 72 28.09 13.14 -0.29
C THR A 72 28.79 12.71 -1.57
N ILE A 73 28.26 11.68 -2.21
CA ILE A 73 28.78 11.16 -3.47
C ILE A 73 27.76 11.49 -4.55
N ASP A 74 28.17 12.39 -5.46
CA ASP A 74 27.36 12.78 -6.61
C ASP A 74 27.35 11.68 -7.67
N GLY A 75 26.20 11.49 -8.33
CA GLY A 75 26.01 10.46 -9.35
C GLY A 75 24.54 10.29 -9.66
N PHE A 76 24.23 9.41 -10.59
CA PHE A 76 22.86 9.00 -10.86
C PHE A 76 22.59 7.66 -10.17
N TYR A 77 21.62 7.66 -9.27
CA TYR A 77 21.23 6.50 -8.48
C TYR A 77 19.75 6.22 -8.64
N ASN A 78 19.44 4.96 -8.87
CA ASN A 78 18.07 4.50 -9.02
C ASN A 78 17.78 3.42 -7.97
N ILE A 79 16.69 3.60 -7.23
CA ILE A 79 16.20 2.62 -6.27
C ILE A 79 14.71 2.39 -6.50
N TYR A 80 14.26 1.16 -6.32
CA TYR A 80 12.86 0.80 -6.56
C TYR A 80 12.32 -0.12 -5.49
N ASN A 81 11.01 -0.11 -5.34
CA ASN A 81 10.28 -1.11 -4.59
C ASN A 81 8.99 -1.48 -5.31
N TRP A 82 8.48 -2.64 -4.97
CA TRP A 82 7.20 -3.10 -5.48
C TRP A 82 6.43 -3.88 -4.43
N SER A 83 5.13 -3.88 -4.57
CA SER A 83 4.21 -4.73 -3.81
C SER A 83 3.17 -5.31 -4.74
N MET A 84 2.66 -6.47 -4.39
CA MET A 84 1.57 -7.09 -5.12
C MET A 84 0.41 -7.40 -4.18
N SER A 85 -0.79 -7.33 -4.72
CA SER A 85 -1.99 -7.81 -4.05
C SER A 85 -2.88 -8.58 -5.04
N VAL A 86 -3.58 -9.57 -4.52
CA VAL A 86 -4.60 -10.29 -5.28
C VAL A 86 -5.80 -10.41 -4.38
N SER A 87 -6.96 -9.95 -4.85
CA SER A 87 -8.23 -10.19 -4.17
C SER A 87 -9.14 -11.06 -5.03
N ALA A 88 -9.84 -11.96 -4.38
CA ALA A 88 -10.85 -12.82 -4.98
C ALA A 88 -12.16 -12.64 -4.24
N SER A 89 -13.24 -12.33 -4.97
CA SER A 89 -14.57 -12.13 -4.38
C SER A 89 -15.66 -12.74 -5.23
N THR A 90 -16.75 -13.13 -4.59
CA THR A 90 -17.95 -13.61 -5.27
C THR A 90 -19.20 -13.07 -4.60
N LYS A 91 -20.33 -13.06 -5.34
CA LYS A 91 -21.63 -12.64 -4.81
C LYS A 91 -22.57 -13.83 -4.82
N LEU A 92 -23.02 -14.23 -3.64
CA LEU A 92 -24.00 -15.28 -3.46
C LEU A 92 -25.35 -14.66 -3.10
N TYR A 93 -26.40 -15.10 -3.78
CA TYR A 93 -27.74 -14.57 -3.62
C TYR A 93 -28.62 -15.64 -3.00
N VAL A 94 -29.22 -15.32 -1.86
CA VAL A 94 -30.23 -16.14 -1.21
C VAL A 94 -31.54 -15.37 -1.15
N PHE A 95 -32.62 -16.01 -1.56
CA PHE A 95 -33.96 -15.43 -1.58
C PHE A 95 -34.83 -16.13 -0.54
N TYR A 96 -35.42 -15.34 0.35
CA TYR A 96 -36.36 -15.80 1.36
C TYR A 96 -37.74 -15.27 1.04
N THR A 97 -38.73 -16.16 1.12
CA THR A 97 -40.14 -15.77 1.09
C THR A 97 -40.62 -15.69 2.55
N PRO A 98 -40.94 -14.49 3.06
CA PRO A 98 -41.37 -14.34 4.46
C PRO A 98 -42.70 -15.06 4.74
N TRP A 99 -42.85 -15.52 5.98
CA TRP A 99 -44.12 -16.12 6.38
C TRP A 99 -45.25 -15.11 6.36
N ARG A 100 -46.24 -15.35 5.52
CA ARG A 100 -47.41 -14.46 5.33
C ARG A 100 -48.19 -14.23 6.64
N LYS A 101 -48.19 -15.22 7.56
CA LYS A 101 -48.86 -15.09 8.87
C LYS A 101 -48.23 -14.00 9.76
N LEU A 102 -46.94 -13.69 9.62
CA LEU A 102 -46.24 -12.69 10.43
C LEU A 102 -46.17 -11.33 9.76
N PHE A 103 -45.96 -11.29 8.46
CA PHE A 103 -45.68 -10.08 7.70
C PHE A 103 -46.79 -9.65 6.71
N GLY A 104 -47.86 -10.43 6.63
CA GLY A 104 -48.93 -10.22 5.68
C GLY A 104 -48.44 -10.30 4.22
N ASP A 105 -49.14 -9.69 3.31
CA ASP A 105 -48.77 -9.63 1.89
C ASP A 105 -47.87 -8.41 1.55
N LYS A 106 -47.42 -7.68 2.57
CA LYS A 106 -46.62 -6.45 2.38
C LYS A 106 -45.21 -6.73 1.86
N ILE A 107 -44.56 -7.79 2.33
CA ILE A 107 -43.19 -8.18 1.93
C ILE A 107 -43.29 -9.35 0.96
N LYS A 108 -42.88 -9.12 -0.28
CA LYS A 108 -42.93 -10.15 -1.34
C LYS A 108 -41.73 -11.09 -1.26
N THR A 109 -40.51 -10.57 -1.03
CA THR A 109 -39.28 -11.36 -1.04
C THR A 109 -38.19 -10.58 -0.31
N ILE A 110 -37.36 -11.27 0.46
CA ILE A 110 -36.13 -10.77 1.03
C ILE A 110 -34.98 -11.36 0.24
N ARG A 111 -34.09 -10.52 -0.29
CA ARG A 111 -32.85 -10.91 -0.94
C ARG A 111 -31.68 -10.68 0.02
N HIS A 112 -30.97 -11.72 0.36
CA HIS A 112 -29.70 -11.63 1.06
C HIS A 112 -28.56 -11.76 0.03
N VAL A 113 -27.70 -10.77 -0.02
CA VAL A 113 -26.48 -10.77 -0.83
C VAL A 113 -25.31 -10.99 0.11
N PHE A 114 -24.68 -12.14 0.01
CA PHE A 114 -23.50 -12.52 0.75
C PHE A 114 -22.29 -12.39 -0.16
N THR A 115 -21.33 -11.53 0.23
CA THR A 115 -20.14 -11.24 -0.59
C THR A 115 -18.89 -11.56 0.22
N PRO A 116 -18.38 -12.80 0.17
CA PRO A 116 -17.08 -13.14 0.72
C PRO A 116 -15.97 -12.62 -0.21
N GLN A 117 -14.91 -12.11 0.40
CA GLN A 117 -13.69 -11.67 -0.27
C GLN A 117 -12.48 -12.18 0.48
N VAL A 118 -11.51 -12.70 -0.25
CA VAL A 118 -10.19 -13.06 0.27
C VAL A 118 -9.16 -12.21 -0.44
N SER A 119 -8.27 -11.59 0.32
CA SER A 119 -7.20 -10.75 -0.23
C SER A 119 -5.84 -11.24 0.28
N PHE A 120 -4.88 -11.28 -0.63
CA PHE A 120 -3.48 -11.59 -0.34
C PHE A 120 -2.63 -10.38 -0.73
N ASN A 121 -1.75 -9.94 0.18
CA ASN A 121 -0.81 -8.86 -0.06
C ASN A 121 0.60 -9.36 0.21
N TYR A 122 1.56 -8.90 -0.59
CA TYR A 122 2.96 -9.28 -0.48
C TYR A 122 3.88 -8.13 -0.88
N ALA A 123 4.92 -7.88 -0.11
CA ALA A 123 6.07 -7.05 -0.49
C ALA A 123 7.36 -7.73 -0.03
N PRO A 124 8.40 -7.78 -0.88
CA PRO A 124 9.69 -8.35 -0.53
C PRO A 124 10.46 -7.47 0.45
N ASP A 125 11.46 -8.04 1.07
CA ASP A 125 12.40 -7.30 1.92
C ASP A 125 13.42 -6.56 1.05
N PHE A 126 13.33 -5.23 1.07
CA PHE A 126 14.25 -4.35 0.35
C PHE A 126 15.51 -4.01 1.15
N SER A 127 15.65 -4.47 2.39
CA SER A 127 16.90 -4.36 3.16
C SER A 127 17.93 -5.43 2.80
N SER A 128 17.56 -6.42 1.99
CA SER A 128 18.48 -7.45 1.53
C SER A 128 19.67 -6.83 0.78
N SER A 129 20.87 -7.34 1.04
CA SER A 129 22.14 -6.86 0.46
C SER A 129 22.15 -6.80 -1.07
N ARG A 130 21.33 -7.62 -1.74
CA ARG A 130 21.20 -7.62 -3.20
C ARG A 130 20.68 -6.29 -3.78
N TYR A 131 19.98 -5.49 -2.97
CA TYR A 131 19.43 -4.19 -3.41
C TYR A 131 20.42 -3.04 -3.15
N GLY A 132 21.31 -3.17 -2.16
CA GLY A 132 22.26 -2.11 -1.80
C GLY A 132 21.60 -0.85 -1.23
N TYR A 133 20.39 -0.97 -0.66
CA TYR A 133 19.67 0.18 -0.11
C TYR A 133 20.02 0.48 1.34
N TYR A 134 20.69 -0.48 2.00
CA TYR A 134 21.17 -0.38 3.37
C TYR A 134 22.61 -0.87 3.44
N GLU A 135 23.44 -0.14 4.16
CA GLU A 135 24.84 -0.41 4.39
C GLU A 135 25.15 -0.32 5.89
N THR A 136 26.30 -0.81 6.30
CA THR A 136 26.75 -0.74 7.69
C THR A 136 28.16 -0.17 7.77
N TYR A 137 28.45 0.59 8.84
CA TYR A 137 29.81 0.96 9.20
C TYR A 137 30.11 0.56 10.64
N GLN A 138 31.39 0.41 10.95
CA GLN A 138 31.85 0.13 12.31
C GLN A 138 31.99 1.44 13.09
N LYS A 139 31.45 1.46 14.29
CA LYS A 139 31.59 2.56 15.25
C LYS A 139 32.28 2.03 16.51
N THR A 140 33.35 2.71 16.93
CA THR A 140 34.07 2.42 18.18
C THR A 140 33.67 3.45 19.24
N ASP A 141 33.21 3.00 20.39
CA ASP A 141 32.89 3.89 21.51
C ASP A 141 34.13 4.32 22.29
N ALA A 142 33.98 5.24 23.25
CA ALA A 142 35.07 5.72 24.10
C ALA A 142 35.70 4.62 24.99
N ASN A 143 35.03 3.48 25.14
CA ASN A 143 35.51 2.32 25.89
C ASN A 143 36.18 1.28 25.00
N GLY A 144 36.31 1.53 23.69
CA GLY A 144 36.89 0.61 22.72
C GLY A 144 35.95 -0.48 22.22
N ASN A 145 34.66 -0.44 22.56
CA ASN A 145 33.70 -1.41 22.03
C ASN A 145 33.32 -1.08 20.60
N VAL A 146 33.37 -2.07 19.73
CA VAL A 146 32.99 -1.93 18.32
C VAL A 146 31.54 -2.36 18.13
N SER A 147 30.76 -1.53 17.50
CA SER A 147 29.37 -1.79 17.09
C SER A 147 29.16 -1.54 15.61
N LEU A 148 28.25 -2.31 14.98
CA LEU A 148 27.86 -2.07 13.61
C LEU A 148 26.63 -1.15 13.62
N VAL A 149 26.73 -0.04 12.90
CA VAL A 149 25.64 0.91 12.71
C VAL A 149 25.14 0.80 11.29
N GLU A 150 23.86 0.50 11.15
CA GLU A 150 23.23 0.41 9.85
C GLU A 150 22.67 1.78 9.43
N TYR A 151 22.83 2.12 8.17
CA TYR A 151 22.26 3.33 7.58
C TYR A 151 21.83 3.06 6.14
N SER A 152 21.06 3.98 5.56
CA SER A 152 20.80 3.96 4.12
C SER A 152 21.59 5.05 3.43
N PRO A 153 22.34 4.74 2.35
CA PRO A 153 22.98 5.74 1.50
C PRO A 153 21.99 6.77 0.91
N TYR A 154 20.72 6.43 0.88
CA TYR A 154 19.66 7.26 0.30
C TYR A 154 18.78 7.95 1.34
N SER A 155 19.15 7.92 2.63
CA SER A 155 18.36 8.48 3.73
C SER A 155 18.13 9.99 3.61
N ASN A 156 19.01 10.70 2.93
CA ASN A 156 18.88 12.14 2.64
C ASN A 156 18.07 12.43 1.37
N GLY A 157 17.65 11.41 0.61
CA GLY A 157 16.85 11.56 -0.59
C GLY A 157 15.46 12.13 -0.30
N LEU A 158 14.89 12.90 -1.24
CA LEU A 158 13.59 13.56 -1.09
C LEU A 158 12.43 12.59 -0.87
N TYR A 159 12.52 11.40 -1.41
CA TYR A 159 11.45 10.39 -1.39
C TYR A 159 11.75 9.21 -0.47
N GLY A 160 12.83 9.33 0.34
CA GLY A 160 13.24 8.28 1.27
C GLY A 160 13.68 6.98 0.60
N VAL A 161 13.67 5.90 1.36
CA VAL A 161 14.10 4.57 0.92
C VAL A 161 12.97 3.57 1.09
N PRO A 162 12.96 2.46 0.31
CA PRO A 162 12.06 1.36 0.55
C PRO A 162 12.19 0.80 1.97
N GLY A 163 11.06 0.43 2.56
CA GLY A 163 11.03 -0.13 3.92
C GLY A 163 11.78 -1.46 4.05
N LYS A 164 12.21 -1.76 5.28
CA LYS A 164 12.81 -3.04 5.65
C LYS A 164 11.75 -4.07 5.97
N GLY A 165 12.12 -5.32 5.82
CA GLY A 165 11.33 -6.46 6.17
C GLY A 165 10.39 -6.91 5.05
N LYS A 166 10.27 -8.23 4.95
CA LYS A 166 9.29 -8.88 4.08
C LYS A 166 7.93 -8.78 4.73
N THR A 167 6.93 -8.33 3.99
CA THR A 167 5.54 -8.31 4.46
C THR A 167 4.67 -9.23 3.63
N GLY A 168 3.76 -9.92 4.31
CA GLY A 168 2.74 -10.75 3.69
C GLY A 168 1.53 -10.81 4.60
N SER A 169 0.35 -10.64 4.04
CA SER A 169 -0.92 -10.75 4.79
C SER A 169 -1.99 -11.42 3.95
N VAL A 170 -2.85 -12.14 4.64
CA VAL A 170 -4.10 -12.66 4.08
C VAL A 170 -5.23 -12.05 4.90
N SER A 171 -6.20 -11.45 4.25
CA SER A 171 -7.42 -10.99 4.89
C SER A 171 -8.65 -11.66 4.28
N VAL A 172 -9.63 -11.88 5.13
CA VAL A 172 -10.95 -12.42 4.73
C VAL A 172 -11.99 -11.42 5.18
N ASP A 173 -12.73 -10.89 4.23
CA ASP A 173 -13.80 -9.94 4.46
C ASP A 173 -15.14 -10.57 4.06
N ILE A 174 -16.15 -10.35 4.86
CA ILE A 174 -17.50 -10.83 4.59
C ILE A 174 -18.46 -9.65 4.65
N SER A 175 -19.07 -9.34 3.52
CA SER A 175 -20.12 -8.32 3.45
C SER A 175 -21.49 -8.96 3.26
N ASN A 176 -22.46 -8.48 4.02
CA ASN A 176 -23.84 -8.95 3.99
C ASN A 176 -24.76 -7.77 3.71
N ASN A 177 -25.59 -7.90 2.68
CA ASN A 177 -26.61 -6.92 2.37
C ASN A 177 -28.01 -7.59 2.29
N PHE A 178 -28.97 -7.03 2.99
CA PHE A 178 -30.36 -7.49 3.00
C PHE A 178 -31.25 -6.45 2.33
N GLU A 179 -31.90 -6.85 1.26
CA GLU A 179 -32.86 -6.05 0.54
C GLU A 179 -34.25 -6.71 0.61
N MET A 180 -35.30 -5.91 0.82
CA MET A 180 -36.66 -6.41 0.73
C MET A 180 -37.42 -5.78 -0.45
N LYS A 181 -38.29 -6.58 -1.05
CA LYS A 181 -39.25 -6.15 -2.04
C LYS A 181 -40.62 -5.99 -1.36
N ILE A 182 -41.09 -4.74 -1.24
CA ILE A 182 -42.33 -4.41 -0.58
C ILE A 182 -43.40 -4.17 -1.68
N LYS A 183 -44.63 -4.61 -1.43
CA LYS A 183 -45.79 -4.28 -2.29
C LYS A 183 -46.01 -2.76 -2.26
N SER A 184 -46.06 -2.12 -3.41
CA SER A 184 -46.37 -0.68 -3.56
C SER A 184 -47.45 -0.53 -4.59
N ASP A 185 -48.53 0.11 -4.22
CA ASP A 185 -49.64 0.41 -5.15
C ASP A 185 -49.38 1.68 -6.00
N ALA A 186 -48.29 2.42 -5.65
CA ALA A 186 -47.89 3.66 -6.34
C ALA A 186 -46.85 3.43 -7.45
N ASP A 187 -46.35 2.21 -7.64
CA ASP A 187 -45.33 1.89 -8.64
C ASP A 187 -45.92 1.02 -9.75
N SER A 188 -45.58 1.33 -11.00
CA SER A 188 -46.06 0.59 -12.20
C SER A 188 -45.75 -0.89 -12.17
N THR A 189 -44.76 -1.31 -11.38
CA THR A 189 -44.38 -2.71 -11.16
C THR A 189 -45.06 -3.33 -9.93
N GLY A 190 -45.85 -2.56 -9.17
CA GLY A 190 -46.52 -3.03 -7.93
C GLY A 190 -45.56 -3.43 -6.81
N ALA A 191 -44.28 -2.95 -6.83
CA ALA A 191 -43.31 -3.29 -5.81
C ALA A 191 -42.13 -2.32 -5.73
N LYS A 192 -41.84 -1.82 -4.54
CA LYS A 192 -40.70 -0.93 -4.23
C LYS A 192 -39.60 -1.71 -3.54
N LYS A 193 -38.35 -1.47 -3.95
CA LYS A 193 -37.14 -1.98 -3.24
C LYS A 193 -36.88 -1.10 -2.03
N SER A 194 -36.65 -1.72 -0.88
CA SER A 194 -36.19 -1.05 0.35
C SER A 194 -35.01 -1.84 0.94
N SER A 195 -33.95 -1.14 1.33
CA SER A 195 -32.84 -1.76 2.06
C SER A 195 -33.23 -1.95 3.52
N LEU A 196 -33.04 -3.14 4.05
CA LEU A 196 -33.32 -3.48 5.45
C LEU A 196 -32.12 -3.14 6.35
N ILE A 197 -30.91 -3.45 5.87
CA ILE A 197 -29.64 -3.19 6.54
C ILE A 197 -28.65 -2.84 5.43
N HIS A 198 -28.03 -1.67 5.52
CA HIS A 198 -27.21 -1.18 4.43
C HIS A 198 -25.89 -1.92 4.29
N GLU A 199 -25.29 -2.36 5.39
CA GLU A 199 -24.09 -3.20 5.37
C GLU A 199 -23.81 -3.77 6.77
N LEU A 200 -23.62 -5.08 6.87
CA LEU A 200 -23.03 -5.73 8.04
C LEU A 200 -21.69 -6.29 7.56
N ALA A 201 -20.61 -5.58 7.82
CA ALA A 201 -19.25 -6.01 7.51
C ALA A 201 -18.59 -6.61 8.74
N ALA A 202 -17.98 -7.77 8.61
CA ALA A 202 -17.12 -8.37 9.62
C ALA A 202 -15.73 -8.56 9.01
N PRO A 203 -14.76 -7.65 9.28
CA PRO A 203 -13.38 -7.89 8.91
C PRO A 203 -12.76 -8.93 9.84
N MET A 204 -12.11 -9.92 9.29
CA MET A 204 -11.24 -10.86 10.01
C MET A 204 -9.82 -10.70 9.45
N SER A 205 -8.91 -10.26 10.29
CA SER A 205 -7.47 -10.13 10.03
C SER A 205 -6.67 -11.11 10.86
#